data_db75732844fa057f546fb5eed2ddb10e
#
_entry.id   db75732844fa057f546fb5eed2ddb10e
#
_cell.length_a   1.000
_cell.length_b   1.000
_cell.length_c   1.000
_cell.angle_alpha   90.00
_cell.angle_beta   90.00
_cell.angle_gamma   90.00
#
_symmetry.space_group_name_H-M   'P 1'
#
loop_
_entity.id
_entity.type
_entity.pdbx_description
1 polymer ?
#
loop_
_entity_poly.entity_id
_entity_poly.type
_entity_poly.pdbx_seq_one_letter_code
_entity_poly.pdbx_strand_id
1 'polypeptide(L)'
;MKKSLRVGAVPYLNTKPLVAGIEGGRGVELRLAVPSQLPDLLERGELDVALIPSIEYLRGRPFFVVPDTSIASRGAVESVLLFLRVPRVRDIKRVALDESSLTSSTLVRIILQERYGLRLSSVEYIPWPRNQDINDTQADAVLVIGDNAMKMAISRGTLQRAPTTAVCPTLDLGAEWKALTGLPFVYALWVTSKKGLVDSTRRLLNEAKRRGLAALPEIARREAKRLGLEPGFCLRYLSENICYELGEEEIAGLRQFYRYALSMGLASEGVNLDFGNKTHIREXTLQGTDST
;
A
#
# COMPACT_ATOMS: atom_id res chain seq x y z
N MET A 1 36.35 0.79 -2.07
CA MET A 1 35.18 -0.13 -2.11
C MET A 1 33.92 0.71 -2.40
N LYS A 2 33.12 0.31 -3.40
CA LYS A 2 31.80 0.95 -3.63
C LYS A 2 30.91 0.70 -2.43
N LYS A 3 30.37 1.75 -1.86
CA LYS A 3 29.44 1.66 -0.71
C LYS A 3 28.17 0.95 -1.16
N SER A 4 27.71 -0.04 -0.38
CA SER A 4 26.45 -0.73 -0.66
C SER A 4 25.26 0.23 -0.54
N LEU A 5 24.27 0.07 -1.43
CA LEU A 5 23.01 0.81 -1.39
C LEU A 5 22.13 0.22 -0.27
N ARG A 6 21.76 1.02 0.71
CA ARG A 6 20.95 0.60 1.85
C ARG A 6 19.47 0.80 1.52
N VAL A 7 18.75 -0.31 1.40
CA VAL A 7 17.35 -0.35 0.94
C VAL A 7 16.45 -0.78 2.11
N GLY A 8 15.45 0.02 2.43
CA GLY A 8 14.46 -0.28 3.46
C GLY A 8 13.14 -0.77 2.86
N ALA A 9 12.57 -1.83 3.43
CA ALA A 9 11.28 -2.37 3.00
C ALA A 9 10.52 -2.97 4.17
N VAL A 10 9.22 -3.23 3.97
CA VAL A 10 8.39 -3.86 4.99
C VAL A 10 8.46 -5.38 4.88
N PRO A 11 8.28 -6.12 6.00
CA PRO A 11 8.43 -7.59 5.99
C PRO A 11 7.18 -8.35 5.51
N TYR A 12 6.20 -7.67 4.94
CA TYR A 12 4.91 -8.28 4.55
C TYR A 12 4.99 -9.06 3.25
N LEU A 13 4.03 -9.96 3.06
CA LEU A 13 3.90 -10.79 1.86
C LEU A 13 3.89 -9.96 0.57
N ASN A 14 3.13 -8.85 0.54
CA ASN A 14 3.03 -7.99 -0.65
C ASN A 14 4.35 -7.37 -1.11
N THR A 15 5.33 -7.26 -0.23
CA THR A 15 6.64 -6.69 -0.57
C THR A 15 7.59 -7.73 -1.17
N LYS A 16 7.36 -9.02 -0.91
CA LYS A 16 8.30 -10.08 -1.28
C LYS A 16 8.68 -10.08 -2.76
N PRO A 17 7.74 -9.88 -3.71
CA PRO A 17 8.15 -9.81 -5.13
C PRO A 17 9.06 -8.62 -5.44
N LEU A 18 8.94 -7.52 -4.71
CA LEU A 18 9.76 -6.32 -4.95
C LEU A 18 11.19 -6.45 -4.42
N VAL A 19 11.41 -7.29 -3.41
CA VAL A 19 12.72 -7.44 -2.76
C VAL A 19 13.44 -8.75 -3.09
N ALA A 20 12.73 -9.75 -3.60
CA ALA A 20 13.33 -11.06 -3.94
C ALA A 20 14.50 -10.94 -4.94
N GLY A 21 14.43 -9.96 -5.85
CA GLY A 21 15.46 -9.74 -6.86
C GLY A 21 16.69 -9.00 -6.34
N ILE A 22 16.66 -8.44 -5.14
CA ILE A 22 17.77 -7.68 -4.54
C ILE A 22 18.27 -8.31 -3.24
N GLU A 23 17.52 -9.19 -2.62
CA GLU A 23 17.89 -9.88 -1.39
C GLU A 23 19.15 -10.73 -1.64
N GLY A 24 20.22 -10.49 -0.88
CA GLY A 24 21.50 -11.16 -1.07
C GLY A 24 22.31 -10.69 -2.27
N GLY A 25 21.85 -9.67 -3.01
CA GLY A 25 22.54 -9.12 -4.17
C GLY A 25 23.81 -8.34 -3.80
N ARG A 26 24.85 -8.44 -4.65
CA ARG A 26 26.08 -7.67 -4.45
C ARG A 26 25.79 -6.18 -4.51
N GLY A 27 26.29 -5.43 -3.53
CA GLY A 27 26.18 -3.97 -3.48
C GLY A 27 24.84 -3.44 -2.99
N VAL A 28 23.97 -4.30 -2.45
CA VAL A 28 22.71 -3.89 -1.81
C VAL A 28 22.64 -4.49 -0.40
N GLU A 29 22.25 -3.68 0.56
CA GLU A 29 21.97 -4.08 1.94
C GLU A 29 20.49 -3.86 2.20
N LEU A 30 19.71 -4.94 2.34
CA LEU A 30 18.27 -4.87 2.60
C LEU A 30 18.01 -4.89 4.10
N ARG A 31 17.28 -3.87 4.58
CA ARG A 31 16.81 -3.78 5.98
C ARG A 31 15.28 -3.81 6.00
N LEU A 32 14.72 -4.76 6.72
CA LEU A 32 13.27 -4.85 6.91
C LEU A 32 12.86 -4.16 8.20
N ALA A 33 11.84 -3.31 8.13
CA ALA A 33 11.30 -2.56 9.28
C ALA A 33 9.80 -2.32 9.09
N VAL A 34 9.11 -1.98 10.17
CA VAL A 34 7.68 -1.65 10.08
C VAL A 34 7.47 -0.35 9.32
N PRO A 35 6.31 -0.20 8.62
CA PRO A 35 6.11 0.95 7.72
C PRO A 35 6.35 2.31 8.37
N SER A 36 5.94 2.50 9.62
CA SER A 36 6.07 3.78 10.32
C SER A 36 7.52 4.18 10.64
N GLN A 37 8.46 3.24 10.65
CA GLN A 37 9.87 3.52 10.95
C GLN A 37 10.70 3.90 9.72
N LEU A 38 10.30 3.43 8.54
CA LEU A 38 11.09 3.59 7.32
C LEU A 38 11.34 5.05 6.92
N PRO A 39 10.35 5.97 7.01
CA PRO A 39 10.60 7.37 6.68
C PRO A 39 11.68 8.01 7.55
N ASP A 40 11.66 7.74 8.86
CA ASP A 40 12.64 8.30 9.80
C ASP A 40 14.05 7.74 9.57
N LEU A 41 14.16 6.43 9.27
CA LEU A 41 15.44 5.81 8.92
C LEU A 41 16.04 6.44 7.66
N LEU A 42 15.20 6.73 6.67
CA LEU A 42 15.62 7.39 5.43
C LEU A 42 16.06 8.84 5.71
N GLU A 43 15.30 9.56 6.51
CA GLU A 43 15.58 10.98 6.84
C GLU A 43 16.87 11.13 7.64
N ARG A 44 17.16 10.20 8.54
CA ARG A 44 18.43 10.16 9.30
C ARG A 44 19.62 9.67 8.47
N GLY A 45 19.39 9.29 7.20
CA GLY A 45 20.46 8.79 6.33
C GLY A 45 20.95 7.38 6.69
N GLU A 46 20.17 6.63 7.46
CA GLU A 46 20.43 5.21 7.74
C GLU A 46 20.06 4.32 6.57
N LEU A 47 19.16 4.80 5.71
CA LEU A 47 18.79 4.18 4.44
C LEU A 47 19.07 5.16 3.29
N ASP A 48 19.28 4.64 2.10
CA ASP A 48 19.42 5.44 0.87
C ASP A 48 18.12 5.45 0.06
N VAL A 49 17.35 4.37 0.14
CA VAL A 49 16.06 4.17 -0.53
C VAL A 49 15.13 3.43 0.44
N ALA A 50 13.83 3.75 0.43
CA ALA A 50 12.86 3.04 1.26
C ALA A 50 11.49 2.95 0.61
N LEU A 51 10.78 1.86 0.88
CA LEU A 51 9.37 1.68 0.53
C LEU A 51 8.54 2.21 1.70
N ILE A 52 8.02 3.42 1.58
CA ILE A 52 7.32 4.12 2.69
C ILE A 52 5.81 4.19 2.47
N PRO A 53 5.01 4.35 3.55
CA PRO A 53 3.59 4.66 3.39
C PRO A 53 3.39 5.91 2.54
N SER A 54 2.48 5.84 1.56
CA SER A 54 2.29 6.94 0.61
C SER A 54 1.90 8.26 1.30
N ILE A 55 1.16 8.19 2.41
CA ILE A 55 0.77 9.39 3.18
C ILE A 55 1.99 10.16 3.71
N GLU A 56 3.10 9.49 4.02
CA GLU A 56 4.31 10.15 4.52
C GLU A 56 4.94 11.07 3.46
N TYR A 57 4.89 10.65 2.19
CA TYR A 57 5.26 11.52 1.08
C TYR A 57 4.29 12.70 0.97
N LEU A 58 2.99 12.43 1.08
CA LEU A 58 1.93 13.46 0.98
C LEU A 58 1.92 14.45 2.16
N ARG A 59 2.61 14.13 3.25
CA ARG A 59 2.85 15.03 4.39
C ARG A 59 4.03 15.97 4.17
N GLY A 60 4.61 15.97 2.98
CA GLY A 60 5.66 16.92 2.58
C GLY A 60 7.06 16.54 3.06
N ARG A 61 7.30 15.26 3.38
CA ARG A 61 8.66 14.81 3.68
C ARG A 61 9.58 15.07 2.48
N PRO A 62 10.85 15.48 2.71
CA PRO A 62 11.75 15.94 1.62
C PRO A 62 12.34 14.76 0.84
N PHE A 63 11.48 13.97 0.24
CA PHE A 63 11.87 12.77 -0.51
C PHE A 63 11.56 12.94 -2.00
N PHE A 64 12.28 12.16 -2.80
CA PHE A 64 12.05 12.03 -4.24
C PHE A 64 11.46 10.65 -4.51
N VAL A 65 10.32 10.59 -5.17
CA VAL A 65 9.68 9.32 -5.54
C VAL A 65 10.53 8.65 -6.63
N VAL A 66 10.72 7.34 -6.49
CA VAL A 66 11.30 6.49 -7.53
C VAL A 66 10.14 5.95 -8.36
N PRO A 67 10.04 6.33 -9.64
CA PRO A 67 8.86 5.99 -10.43
C PRO A 67 8.73 4.50 -10.79
N ASP A 68 7.62 4.15 -11.44
CA ASP A 68 7.27 2.87 -12.07
C ASP A 68 6.88 1.75 -11.11
N THR A 69 7.25 1.84 -9.84
CA THR A 69 7.01 0.73 -8.90
C THR A 69 6.39 1.23 -7.59
N SER A 70 5.32 0.58 -7.16
CA SER A 70 4.61 0.89 -5.91
C SER A 70 4.02 -0.39 -5.30
N ILE A 71 3.30 -0.24 -4.21
CA ILE A 71 2.32 -1.24 -3.75
C ILE A 71 0.95 -0.56 -3.83
N ALA A 72 0.10 -1.10 -4.69
CA ALA A 72 -1.24 -0.57 -4.96
C ALA A 72 -2.26 -1.72 -5.09
N SER A 73 -3.54 -1.38 -5.18
CA SER A 73 -4.59 -2.32 -5.60
C SER A 73 -5.57 -1.60 -6.53
N ARG A 74 -6.16 -2.37 -7.43
CA ARG A 74 -7.18 -1.86 -8.39
C ARG A 74 -8.60 -2.24 -7.96
N GLY A 75 -8.78 -2.66 -6.73
CA GLY A 75 -10.01 -3.11 -6.10
C GLY A 75 -9.67 -3.71 -4.75
N ALA A 76 -10.31 -4.83 -4.42
CA ALA A 76 -10.07 -5.50 -3.14
C ALA A 76 -8.59 -5.83 -2.93
N VAL A 77 -8.07 -5.47 -1.76
CA VAL A 77 -6.66 -5.68 -1.41
C VAL A 77 -6.45 -6.90 -0.51
N GLU A 78 -7.46 -7.33 0.19
CA GLU A 78 -7.50 -8.48 1.12
C GLU A 78 -6.53 -8.38 2.32
N SER A 79 -5.71 -7.34 2.38
CA SER A 79 -4.71 -7.12 3.45
C SER A 79 -4.78 -5.75 4.11
N VAL A 80 -5.85 -4.99 3.87
CA VAL A 80 -6.15 -3.72 4.56
C VAL A 80 -7.65 -3.74 4.87
N LEU A 81 -7.98 -4.21 6.07
CA LEU A 81 -9.33 -4.59 6.42
C LEU A 81 -9.81 -3.86 7.68
N LEU A 82 -11.03 -3.32 7.63
CA LEU A 82 -11.71 -2.77 8.80
C LEU A 82 -12.73 -3.82 9.28
N PHE A 83 -12.43 -4.46 10.41
CA PHE A 83 -13.29 -5.44 11.05
C PHE A 83 -14.28 -4.71 11.95
N LEU A 84 -15.55 -4.75 11.60
CA LEU A 84 -16.61 -4.16 12.44
C LEU A 84 -16.93 -5.07 13.63
N ARG A 85 -17.30 -4.43 14.75
CA ARG A 85 -17.82 -5.08 15.97
C ARG A 85 -19.23 -4.58 16.25
N VAL A 86 -19.78 -3.77 15.32
CA VAL A 86 -21.18 -3.30 15.31
C VAL A 86 -21.84 -3.75 14.01
N PRO A 87 -23.18 -3.90 13.97
CA PRO A 87 -23.86 -4.44 12.78
C PRO A 87 -23.75 -3.56 11.54
N ARG A 88 -23.65 -2.25 11.68
CA ARG A 88 -23.66 -1.31 10.54
C ARG A 88 -22.53 -0.30 10.68
N VAL A 89 -21.94 0.11 9.54
CA VAL A 89 -20.88 1.13 9.50
C VAL A 89 -21.32 2.43 10.19
N ARG A 90 -22.58 2.82 10.01
CA ARG A 90 -23.10 4.07 10.60
C ARG A 90 -23.17 4.05 12.14
N ASP A 91 -23.05 2.88 12.75
CA ASP A 91 -23.07 2.73 14.20
C ASP A 91 -21.68 2.91 14.83
N ILE A 92 -20.64 3.07 14.01
CA ILE A 92 -19.23 3.25 14.46
C ILE A 92 -19.10 4.61 15.16
N LYS A 93 -18.59 4.59 16.38
CA LYS A 93 -18.22 5.78 17.19
C LYS A 93 -16.72 5.76 17.53
N ARG A 94 -16.12 4.59 17.56
CA ARG A 94 -14.70 4.43 17.93
C ARG A 94 -14.04 3.40 17.02
N VAL A 95 -12.88 3.80 16.41
CA VAL A 95 -12.07 2.94 15.53
C VAL A 95 -10.69 2.77 16.16
N ALA A 96 -10.29 1.52 16.35
CA ALA A 96 -8.93 1.17 16.75
C ALA A 96 -8.05 1.05 15.50
N LEU A 97 -6.92 1.75 15.47
CA LEU A 97 -6.03 1.87 14.31
C LEU A 97 -4.68 1.18 14.60
N ASP A 98 -4.28 0.25 13.74
CA ASP A 98 -2.94 -0.35 13.77
C ASP A 98 -1.88 0.78 13.72
N GLU A 99 -1.07 0.88 14.76
CA GLU A 99 -0.07 1.95 14.93
C GLU A 99 0.97 2.03 13.82
N SER A 100 1.20 0.92 13.11
CA SER A 100 2.16 0.89 11.99
C SER A 100 1.56 1.37 10.68
N SER A 101 0.23 1.55 10.61
CA SER A 101 -0.52 1.71 9.36
C SER A 101 -0.90 3.17 9.08
N LEU A 102 0.07 3.99 8.69
CA LEU A 102 -0.14 5.44 8.49
C LEU A 102 -1.07 5.73 7.29
N THR A 103 -0.82 5.13 6.14
CA THR A 103 -1.64 5.32 4.93
C THR A 103 -3.06 4.81 5.15
N SER A 104 -3.20 3.59 5.68
CA SER A 104 -4.53 2.97 5.85
C SER A 104 -5.33 3.67 6.94
N SER A 105 -4.66 4.23 7.95
CA SER A 105 -5.31 5.07 8.98
C SER A 105 -5.89 6.36 8.40
N THR A 106 -5.25 6.92 7.38
CA THR A 106 -5.80 8.06 6.63
C THR A 106 -6.94 7.58 5.71
N LEU A 107 -6.75 6.46 5.01
CA LEU A 107 -7.74 5.91 4.09
C LEU A 107 -9.06 5.58 4.80
N VAL A 108 -9.01 4.94 5.99
CA VAL A 108 -10.24 4.60 6.71
C VAL A 108 -11.04 5.85 7.10
N ARG A 109 -10.35 6.93 7.49
CA ARG A 109 -11.01 8.21 7.80
C ARG A 109 -11.74 8.77 6.59
N ILE A 110 -11.08 8.74 5.43
CA ILE A 110 -11.66 9.20 4.16
C ILE A 110 -12.88 8.33 3.79
N ILE A 111 -12.75 7.01 3.83
CA ILE A 111 -13.85 6.09 3.50
C ILE A 111 -15.05 6.31 4.44
N LEU A 112 -14.83 6.40 5.74
CA LEU A 112 -15.91 6.59 6.69
C LEU A 112 -16.62 7.93 6.46
N GLN A 113 -15.89 8.99 6.14
CA GLN A 113 -16.49 10.31 5.88
C GLN A 113 -17.16 10.39 4.51
N GLU A 114 -16.42 10.08 3.44
CA GLU A 114 -16.86 10.37 2.06
C GLU A 114 -17.90 9.34 1.54
N ARG A 115 -17.82 8.10 2.00
CA ARG A 115 -18.70 7.05 1.53
C ARG A 115 -19.85 6.76 2.50
N TYR A 116 -19.60 6.91 3.82
CA TYR A 116 -20.59 6.56 4.84
C TYR A 116 -21.14 7.75 5.62
N GLY A 117 -20.64 8.97 5.37
CA GLY A 117 -21.13 10.19 6.00
C GLY A 117 -20.75 10.36 7.47
N LEU A 118 -19.79 9.58 7.96
CA LEU A 118 -19.31 9.68 9.35
C LEU A 118 -18.23 10.76 9.44
N ARG A 119 -18.60 11.95 9.91
CA ARG A 119 -17.65 13.08 10.02
C ARG A 119 -16.47 12.71 10.89
N LEU A 120 -15.29 13.19 10.52
CA LEU A 120 -14.03 12.97 11.25
C LEU A 120 -14.17 13.31 12.75
N SER A 121 -14.90 14.38 13.07
CA SER A 121 -15.16 14.83 14.45
C SER A 121 -16.16 13.96 15.22
N SER A 122 -16.89 13.08 14.56
CA SER A 122 -17.90 12.22 15.19
C SER A 122 -17.40 10.81 15.51
N VAL A 123 -16.16 10.50 15.11
CA VAL A 123 -15.53 9.19 15.33
C VAL A 123 -14.24 9.38 16.14
N GLU A 124 -14.14 8.66 17.25
CA GLU A 124 -12.91 8.62 18.05
C GLU A 124 -11.96 7.60 17.43
N TYR A 125 -10.70 7.99 17.20
CA TYR A 125 -9.65 7.12 16.65
C TYR A 125 -8.62 6.85 17.74
N ILE A 126 -8.46 5.59 18.13
CA ILE A 126 -7.54 5.17 19.20
C ILE A 126 -6.45 4.26 18.65
N PRO A 127 -5.24 4.29 19.23
CA PRO A 127 -4.19 3.35 18.81
C PRO A 127 -4.57 1.90 19.18
N TRP A 128 -4.15 0.96 18.35
CA TRP A 128 -4.35 -0.47 18.60
C TRP A 128 -3.01 -1.18 18.45
N PRO A 129 -2.46 -1.73 19.55
CA PRO A 129 -1.20 -2.45 19.51
C PRO A 129 -1.31 -3.72 18.66
N ARG A 130 -0.29 -3.97 17.85
CA ARG A 130 -0.26 -4.98 16.80
C ARG A 130 -0.58 -6.40 17.24
N ASN A 131 -0.26 -6.75 18.48
CA ASN A 131 -0.39 -8.12 19.00
C ASN A 131 -1.61 -8.28 19.94
N GLN A 132 -2.46 -7.28 20.03
CA GLN A 132 -3.65 -7.33 20.85
C GLN A 132 -4.76 -8.11 20.14
N ASP A 133 -5.51 -8.91 20.87
CA ASP A 133 -6.69 -9.59 20.32
C ASP A 133 -7.77 -8.55 20.00
N ILE A 134 -8.39 -8.68 18.83
CA ILE A 134 -9.47 -7.81 18.41
C ILE A 134 -10.65 -7.82 19.41
N ASN A 135 -10.81 -8.88 20.17
CA ASN A 135 -11.86 -9.01 21.18
C ASN A 135 -11.56 -8.20 22.45
N ASP A 136 -10.32 -7.82 22.67
CA ASP A 136 -9.88 -7.09 23.88
C ASP A 136 -10.06 -5.57 23.77
N THR A 137 -10.48 -5.06 22.62
CA THR A 137 -10.70 -3.61 22.44
C THR A 137 -12.15 -3.23 22.72
N GLN A 138 -12.36 -1.99 23.17
CA GLN A 138 -13.68 -1.38 23.31
C GLN A 138 -14.10 -0.60 22.05
N ALA A 139 -13.34 -0.71 20.97
CA ALA A 139 -13.65 -0.05 19.70
C ALA A 139 -14.80 -0.76 18.96
N ASP A 140 -15.56 0.00 18.19
CA ASP A 140 -16.65 -0.49 17.33
C ASP A 140 -16.13 -1.09 16.04
N ALA A 141 -14.90 -0.74 15.65
CA ALA A 141 -14.21 -1.30 14.49
C ALA A 141 -12.70 -1.28 14.71
N VAL A 142 -11.99 -2.23 14.08
CA VAL A 142 -10.53 -2.36 14.19
C VAL A 142 -9.94 -2.43 12.80
N LEU A 143 -9.01 -1.52 12.49
CA LEU A 143 -8.23 -1.54 11.26
C LEU A 143 -7.02 -2.44 11.46
N VAL A 144 -6.90 -3.47 10.62
CA VAL A 144 -5.76 -4.39 10.64
C VAL A 144 -5.13 -4.44 9.24
N ILE A 145 -3.80 -4.50 9.18
CA ILE A 145 -3.08 -4.51 7.90
C ILE A 145 -2.14 -5.69 7.74
N GLY A 146 -1.75 -5.92 6.49
CA GLY A 146 -0.71 -6.86 6.09
C GLY A 146 -1.09 -8.32 6.36
N ASP A 147 -0.09 -9.11 6.69
CA ASP A 147 -0.24 -10.56 6.89
C ASP A 147 -1.24 -10.88 8.01
N ASN A 148 -1.31 -10.02 9.03
CA ASN A 148 -2.26 -10.20 10.15
C ASN A 148 -3.72 -10.02 9.70
N ALA A 149 -3.99 -9.06 8.82
CA ALA A 149 -5.34 -8.86 8.29
C ALA A 149 -5.84 -10.10 7.54
N MET A 150 -4.98 -10.67 6.68
CA MET A 150 -5.29 -11.87 5.91
C MET A 150 -5.57 -13.07 6.84
N LYS A 151 -4.69 -13.32 7.82
CA LYS A 151 -4.85 -14.40 8.79
C LYS A 151 -6.16 -14.28 9.58
N MET A 152 -6.45 -13.06 10.05
CA MET A 152 -7.67 -12.77 10.81
C MET A 152 -8.92 -12.98 9.95
N ALA A 153 -8.91 -12.53 8.70
CA ALA A 153 -10.03 -12.67 7.78
C ALA A 153 -10.29 -14.15 7.44
N ILE A 154 -9.24 -14.93 7.24
CA ILE A 154 -9.36 -16.39 7.00
C ILE A 154 -9.94 -17.09 8.24
N SER A 155 -9.42 -16.79 9.43
CA SER A 155 -9.90 -17.42 10.67
C SER A 155 -11.35 -17.08 10.99
N ARG A 156 -11.82 -15.90 10.55
CA ARG A 156 -13.22 -15.46 10.70
C ARG A 156 -14.12 -15.89 9.53
N GLY A 157 -13.58 -16.53 8.50
CA GLY A 157 -14.31 -16.96 7.32
C GLY A 157 -14.71 -15.81 6.38
N THR A 158 -14.20 -14.61 6.57
CA THR A 158 -14.59 -13.44 5.77
C THR A 158 -13.96 -13.40 4.39
N LEU A 159 -12.85 -14.13 4.17
CA LEU A 159 -12.20 -14.28 2.87
C LEU A 159 -12.57 -15.60 2.17
N GLN A 160 -13.30 -16.48 2.81
CA GLN A 160 -13.85 -17.68 2.18
C GLN A 160 -15.28 -17.39 1.75
N ARG A 161 -15.62 -17.76 0.52
CA ARG A 161 -16.94 -17.49 -0.11
C ARG A 161 -18.11 -18.26 0.50
N ALA A 162 -17.97 -18.81 1.71
CA ALA A 162 -19.07 -19.47 2.39
C ALA A 162 -19.97 -18.42 3.08
N PRO A 163 -21.29 -18.56 3.03
CA PRO A 163 -22.18 -17.68 3.77
C PRO A 163 -21.92 -17.89 5.27
N THR A 164 -21.16 -16.98 5.85
CA THR A 164 -20.91 -16.99 7.29
C THR A 164 -22.03 -16.27 7.99
N THR A 165 -22.44 -16.82 9.10
CA THR A 165 -23.32 -16.18 10.08
C THR A 165 -22.59 -15.06 10.83
N ALA A 166 -21.61 -14.40 10.19
CA ALA A 166 -20.86 -13.30 10.80
C ALA A 166 -21.82 -12.14 11.08
N VAL A 167 -22.05 -11.88 12.34
CA VAL A 167 -22.95 -10.83 12.81
C VAL A 167 -22.45 -9.43 12.44
N CYS A 168 -21.14 -9.28 12.22
CA CYS A 168 -20.52 -7.99 11.93
C CYS A 168 -19.71 -8.05 10.65
N PRO A 169 -19.88 -7.09 9.71
CA PRO A 169 -19.21 -7.09 8.44
C PRO A 169 -17.72 -6.73 8.54
N THR A 170 -16.98 -7.04 7.47
CA THR A 170 -15.60 -6.59 7.27
C THR A 170 -15.56 -5.76 6.00
N LEU A 171 -14.94 -4.58 6.06
CA LEU A 171 -14.72 -3.74 4.88
C LEU A 171 -13.30 -3.90 4.38
N ASP A 172 -13.16 -4.23 3.10
CA ASP A 172 -11.88 -4.19 2.40
C ASP A 172 -11.66 -2.76 1.88
N LEU A 173 -10.66 -2.06 2.42
CA LEU A 173 -10.48 -0.63 2.12
C LEU A 173 -10.07 -0.37 0.66
N GLY A 174 -9.44 -1.33 -0.02
CA GLY A 174 -9.17 -1.22 -1.46
C GLY A 174 -10.47 -1.28 -2.27
N ALA A 175 -11.36 -2.21 -1.95
CA ALA A 175 -12.68 -2.31 -2.58
C ALA A 175 -13.53 -1.06 -2.30
N GLU A 176 -13.51 -0.56 -1.06
CA GLU A 176 -14.24 0.65 -0.66
C GLU A 176 -13.73 1.88 -1.42
N TRP A 177 -12.40 2.01 -1.56
CA TRP A 177 -11.78 3.09 -2.34
C TRP A 177 -12.20 3.02 -3.81
N LYS A 178 -12.14 1.82 -4.41
CA LYS A 178 -12.57 1.62 -5.81
C LYS A 178 -14.04 2.00 -6.00
N ALA A 179 -14.89 1.63 -5.05
CA ALA A 179 -16.32 1.97 -5.09
C ALA A 179 -16.57 3.48 -4.93
N LEU A 180 -15.72 4.18 -4.14
CA LEU A 180 -15.84 5.63 -3.94
C LEU A 180 -15.34 6.42 -5.15
N THR A 181 -14.22 6.01 -5.77
CA THR A 181 -13.47 6.86 -6.72
C THR A 181 -13.37 6.29 -8.13
N GLY A 182 -13.56 5.00 -8.32
CA GLY A 182 -13.27 4.31 -9.57
C GLY A 182 -11.78 4.09 -9.85
N LEU A 183 -10.89 4.55 -8.96
CA LEU A 183 -9.43 4.58 -9.19
C LEU A 183 -8.70 3.51 -8.36
N PRO A 184 -7.45 3.13 -8.75
CA PRO A 184 -6.57 2.36 -7.89
C PRO A 184 -6.21 3.11 -6.61
N PHE A 185 -5.78 2.36 -5.57
CA PHE A 185 -5.24 2.95 -4.35
C PHE A 185 -3.77 2.58 -4.19
N VAL A 186 -2.91 3.58 -3.89
CA VAL A 186 -1.46 3.42 -3.71
C VAL A 186 -1.15 3.44 -2.21
N TYR A 187 -0.74 2.31 -1.67
CA TYR A 187 -0.43 2.13 -0.24
C TYR A 187 0.97 2.60 0.11
N ALA A 188 1.94 2.31 -0.75
CA ALA A 188 3.36 2.58 -0.50
C ALA A 188 4.10 2.99 -1.76
N LEU A 189 5.08 3.87 -1.58
CA LEU A 189 5.93 4.43 -2.64
C LEU A 189 7.39 4.14 -2.32
N TRP A 190 8.18 3.82 -3.34
CA TRP A 190 9.64 3.84 -3.23
C TRP A 190 10.12 5.28 -3.29
N VAL A 191 10.91 5.67 -2.31
CA VAL A 191 11.46 7.03 -2.23
C VAL A 191 12.95 7.02 -1.84
N THR A 192 13.62 8.12 -2.17
CA THR A 192 15.01 8.40 -1.74
C THR A 192 15.10 9.85 -1.25
N SER A 193 16.00 10.12 -0.31
CA SER A 193 16.32 11.50 0.11
C SER A 193 17.31 12.18 -0.85
N LYS A 194 17.83 11.46 -1.85
CA LYS A 194 18.89 11.94 -2.75
C LYS A 194 18.43 11.89 -4.21
N LYS A 195 18.14 13.06 -4.79
CA LYS A 195 17.68 13.18 -6.19
C LYS A 195 18.57 12.40 -7.17
N GLY A 196 19.89 12.44 -6.98
CA GLY A 196 20.85 11.73 -7.85
C GLY A 196 20.77 10.21 -7.82
N LEU A 197 20.05 9.62 -6.85
CA LEU A 197 19.85 8.18 -6.78
C LEU A 197 18.58 7.71 -7.51
N VAL A 198 17.68 8.60 -7.93
CA VAL A 198 16.37 8.22 -8.50
C VAL A 198 16.53 7.26 -9.69
N ASP A 199 17.31 7.65 -10.72
CA ASP A 199 17.42 6.85 -11.95
C ASP A 199 18.11 5.50 -11.75
N SER A 200 19.18 5.46 -10.96
CA SER A 200 19.87 4.20 -10.67
C SER A 200 18.99 3.26 -9.85
N THR A 201 18.27 3.80 -8.88
CA THR A 201 17.33 3.04 -8.05
C THR A 201 16.13 2.57 -8.87
N ARG A 202 15.62 3.41 -9.77
CA ARG A 202 14.51 3.05 -10.69
C ARG A 202 14.88 1.78 -11.49
N ARG A 203 16.09 1.75 -12.08
CA ARG A 203 16.56 0.58 -12.84
C ARG A 203 16.67 -0.67 -11.96
N LEU A 204 17.23 -0.52 -10.76
CA LEU A 204 17.37 -1.62 -9.79
C LEU A 204 16.01 -2.19 -9.39
N LEU A 205 15.06 -1.32 -9.01
CA LEU A 205 13.74 -1.72 -8.53
C LEU A 205 12.89 -2.34 -9.64
N ASN A 206 12.97 -1.81 -10.87
CA ASN A 206 12.26 -2.39 -12.02
C ASN A 206 12.79 -3.79 -12.34
N GLU A 207 14.10 -4.00 -12.29
CA GLU A 207 14.68 -5.33 -12.48
C GLU A 207 14.29 -6.28 -11.34
N ALA A 208 14.31 -5.81 -10.10
CA ALA A 208 13.89 -6.61 -8.94
C ALA A 208 12.41 -7.01 -9.07
N LYS A 209 11.53 -6.06 -9.41
CA LYS A 209 10.12 -6.30 -9.67
C LYS A 209 9.94 -7.37 -10.77
N ARG A 210 10.61 -7.19 -11.91
CA ARG A 210 10.52 -8.15 -13.03
C ARG A 210 10.89 -9.58 -12.59
N ARG A 211 12.00 -9.71 -11.85
CA ARG A 211 12.45 -11.03 -11.33
C ARG A 211 11.47 -11.60 -10.32
N GLY A 212 10.99 -10.78 -9.40
CA GLY A 212 10.04 -11.22 -8.37
C GLY A 212 8.70 -11.65 -8.95
N LEU A 213 8.18 -10.93 -9.95
CA LEU A 213 6.93 -11.31 -10.62
C LEU A 213 7.09 -12.62 -11.40
N ALA A 214 8.26 -12.86 -12.02
CA ALA A 214 8.54 -14.14 -12.68
C ALA A 214 8.65 -15.30 -11.69
N ALA A 215 8.95 -15.04 -10.41
CA ALA A 215 9.13 -16.04 -9.35
C ALA A 215 7.91 -16.14 -8.41
N LEU A 216 6.76 -15.56 -8.76
CA LEU A 216 5.58 -15.53 -7.87
C LEU A 216 5.16 -16.90 -7.32
N PRO A 217 5.11 -18.00 -8.12
CA PRO A 217 4.71 -19.29 -7.57
C PRO A 217 5.67 -19.80 -6.48
N GLU A 218 6.96 -19.57 -6.66
CA GLU A 218 7.99 -19.96 -5.67
C GLU A 218 7.89 -19.10 -4.41
N ILE A 219 7.77 -17.77 -4.58
CA ILE A 219 7.60 -16.83 -3.47
C ILE A 219 6.34 -17.19 -2.68
N ALA A 220 5.21 -17.43 -3.36
CA ALA A 220 3.94 -17.77 -2.73
C ALA A 220 4.07 -19.05 -1.89
N ARG A 221 4.71 -20.10 -2.44
CA ARG A 221 4.88 -21.36 -1.75
C ARG A 221 5.76 -21.21 -0.49
N ARG A 222 6.88 -20.50 -0.61
CA ARG A 222 7.80 -20.24 0.51
C ARG A 222 7.12 -19.43 1.62
N GLU A 223 6.48 -18.33 1.25
CA GLU A 223 5.85 -17.43 2.23
C GLU A 223 4.58 -18.04 2.85
N ALA A 224 3.84 -18.83 2.10
CA ALA A 224 2.68 -19.58 2.63
C ALA A 224 3.09 -20.45 3.81
N LYS A 225 4.19 -21.20 3.66
CA LYS A 225 4.74 -22.03 4.74
C LYS A 225 5.12 -21.19 5.97
N ARG A 226 5.78 -20.05 5.74
CA ARG A 226 6.19 -19.12 6.82
C ARG A 226 4.99 -18.52 7.55
N LEU A 227 3.93 -18.22 6.81
CA LEU A 227 2.75 -17.53 7.34
C LEU A 227 1.67 -18.47 7.87
N GLY A 228 1.74 -19.75 7.55
CA GLY A 228 0.67 -20.72 7.86
C GLY A 228 -0.57 -20.50 6.99
N LEU A 229 -0.37 -20.12 5.71
CA LEU A 229 -1.43 -19.85 4.75
C LEU A 229 -1.39 -20.86 3.61
N GLU A 230 -2.47 -20.92 2.83
CA GLU A 230 -2.51 -21.79 1.63
C GLU A 230 -1.68 -21.16 0.50
N PRO A 231 -0.83 -21.94 -0.19
CA PRO A 231 -0.02 -21.40 -1.30
C PRO A 231 -0.85 -20.80 -2.43
N GLY A 232 -1.99 -21.40 -2.75
CA GLY A 232 -2.91 -20.87 -3.78
C GLY A 232 -3.49 -19.50 -3.39
N PHE A 233 -3.81 -19.32 -2.12
CA PHE A 233 -4.24 -18.02 -1.59
C PHE A 233 -3.14 -16.97 -1.75
N CYS A 234 -1.91 -17.30 -1.32
CA CYS A 234 -0.78 -16.38 -1.42
C CYS A 234 -0.47 -16.01 -2.88
N LEU A 235 -0.55 -16.97 -3.79
CA LEU A 235 -0.31 -16.72 -5.22
C LEU A 235 -1.38 -15.79 -5.79
N ARG A 236 -2.67 -16.07 -5.55
CA ARG A 236 -3.77 -15.21 -6.00
C ARG A 236 -3.63 -13.79 -5.44
N TYR A 237 -3.35 -13.68 -4.15
CA TYR A 237 -3.13 -12.39 -3.49
C TYR A 237 -2.04 -11.57 -4.20
N LEU A 238 -0.89 -12.18 -4.45
CA LEU A 238 0.26 -11.49 -5.07
C LEU A 238 0.05 -11.17 -6.55
N SER A 239 -0.74 -11.98 -7.28
CA SER A 239 -0.91 -11.83 -8.72
C SER A 239 -2.18 -11.06 -9.12
N GLU A 240 -3.22 -11.06 -8.29
CA GLU A 240 -4.53 -10.49 -8.64
C GLU A 240 -4.94 -9.31 -7.77
N ASN A 241 -4.63 -9.34 -6.47
CA ASN A 241 -5.03 -8.28 -5.54
C ASN A 241 -4.03 -7.12 -5.52
N ILE A 242 -2.72 -7.44 -5.59
CA ILE A 242 -1.67 -6.41 -5.52
C ILE A 242 -1.25 -5.97 -6.93
N CYS A 243 -1.21 -4.67 -7.13
CA CYS A 243 -0.63 -4.02 -8.31
C CYS A 243 0.74 -3.44 -7.90
N TYR A 244 1.77 -3.75 -8.69
CA TYR A 244 3.14 -3.29 -8.42
C TYR A 244 3.55 -2.11 -9.30
N GLU A 245 2.65 -1.65 -10.15
CA GLU A 245 2.92 -0.52 -11.04
C GLU A 245 2.63 0.81 -10.34
N LEU A 246 3.35 1.85 -10.79
CA LEU A 246 3.02 3.24 -10.50
C LEU A 246 2.84 3.94 -11.84
N GLY A 247 1.75 3.58 -12.52
CA GLY A 247 1.37 4.13 -13.81
C GLY A 247 0.40 5.31 -13.69
N GLU A 248 -0.16 5.72 -14.80
CA GLU A 248 -1.05 6.89 -14.86
C GLU A 248 -2.30 6.73 -13.98
N GLU A 249 -2.90 5.54 -13.96
CA GLU A 249 -4.08 5.26 -13.14
C GLU A 249 -3.75 5.31 -11.65
N GLU A 250 -2.61 4.71 -11.24
CA GLU A 250 -2.16 4.71 -9.86
C GLU A 250 -1.83 6.14 -9.40
N ILE A 251 -1.20 6.94 -10.27
CA ILE A 251 -0.91 8.35 -9.99
C ILE A 251 -2.22 9.16 -9.88
N ALA A 252 -3.21 8.88 -10.73
CA ALA A 252 -4.54 9.51 -10.62
C ALA A 252 -5.19 9.18 -9.27
N GLY A 253 -5.12 7.91 -8.85
CA GLY A 253 -5.60 7.47 -7.53
C GLY A 253 -4.86 8.18 -6.39
N LEU A 254 -3.53 8.28 -6.48
CA LEU A 254 -2.71 8.98 -5.49
C LEU A 254 -3.07 10.47 -5.40
N ARG A 255 -3.30 11.11 -6.55
CA ARG A 255 -3.76 12.52 -6.59
C ARG A 255 -5.13 12.68 -5.94
N GLN A 256 -6.05 11.75 -6.15
CA GLN A 256 -7.36 11.78 -5.52
C GLN A 256 -7.26 11.57 -4.00
N PHE A 257 -6.41 10.64 -3.56
CA PHE A 257 -6.12 10.42 -2.14
C PHE A 257 -5.54 11.68 -1.49
N TYR A 258 -4.61 12.35 -2.18
CA TYR A 258 -4.03 13.60 -1.73
C TYR A 258 -5.08 14.69 -1.55
N ARG A 259 -6.01 14.85 -2.51
CA ARG A 259 -7.09 15.85 -2.40
C ARG A 259 -7.95 15.63 -1.15
N TYR A 260 -8.37 14.38 -0.91
CA TYR A 260 -9.16 14.06 0.29
C TYR A 260 -8.35 14.26 1.56
N ALA A 261 -7.09 13.83 1.58
CA ALA A 261 -6.23 13.99 2.76
C ALA A 261 -5.99 15.48 3.07
N LEU A 262 -5.80 16.31 2.02
CA LEU A 262 -5.68 17.79 2.18
C LEU A 262 -6.96 18.39 2.76
N SER A 263 -8.13 18.05 2.22
CA SER A 263 -9.41 18.62 2.69
C SER A 263 -9.70 18.26 4.16
N MET A 264 -9.09 17.20 4.66
CA MET A 264 -9.22 16.75 6.06
C MET A 264 -8.06 17.24 6.96
N GLY A 265 -7.09 17.99 6.42
CA GLY A 265 -5.91 18.44 7.16
C GLY A 265 -4.94 17.30 7.51
N LEU A 266 -4.93 16.22 6.73
CA LEU A 266 -4.12 15.02 6.99
C LEU A 266 -2.88 14.95 6.08
N ALA A 267 -2.72 15.88 5.15
CA ALA A 267 -1.59 16.01 4.22
C ALA A 267 -1.12 17.46 4.16
N SER A 268 0.07 17.70 3.62
CA SER A 268 0.65 19.04 3.47
C SER A 268 0.40 19.61 2.07
N GLU A 269 0.23 20.92 1.98
CA GLU A 269 0.10 21.60 0.67
C GLU A 269 1.39 21.57 -0.13
N GLY A 270 1.29 21.69 -1.45
CA GLY A 270 2.42 21.86 -2.35
C GLY A 270 3.22 20.60 -2.65
N VAL A 271 2.71 19.43 -2.34
CA VAL A 271 3.41 18.17 -2.64
C VAL A 271 3.40 17.90 -4.15
N ASN A 272 4.57 17.66 -4.72
CA ASN A 272 4.71 17.37 -6.15
C ASN A 272 4.30 15.92 -6.46
N LEU A 273 3.30 15.76 -7.32
CA LEU A 273 2.83 14.46 -7.82
C LEU A 273 3.09 14.28 -9.33
N ASP A 274 4.07 15.01 -9.85
CA ASP A 274 4.60 14.78 -11.19
C ASP A 274 5.93 14.01 -11.08
N PHE A 275 5.88 12.72 -11.37
CA PHE A 275 7.04 11.82 -11.21
C PHE A 275 7.81 11.61 -12.53
N GLY A 276 7.60 12.46 -13.53
CA GLY A 276 8.31 12.42 -14.81
C GLY A 276 8.01 11.16 -15.63
N ASN A 277 6.81 10.64 -15.52
CA ASN A 277 6.32 9.60 -16.43
C ASN A 277 6.19 10.22 -17.83
N LYS A 278 7.21 10.02 -18.68
CA LYS A 278 7.09 10.39 -20.09
C LYS A 278 6.01 9.51 -20.71
N THR A 279 4.89 10.11 -21.00
CA THR A 279 3.90 9.53 -21.90
C THR A 279 4.61 9.26 -23.22
N HIS A 280 4.74 8.01 -23.63
CA HIS A 280 5.04 7.69 -25.03
C HIS A 280 3.80 8.06 -25.83
N ILE A 281 3.69 9.32 -26.19
CA ILE A 281 2.74 9.73 -27.22
C ILE A 281 3.30 9.12 -28.51
N ARG A 282 2.69 8.08 -29.01
CA ARG A 282 2.89 7.61 -30.39
C ARG A 282 2.29 8.69 -31.28
N GLU A 283 3.13 9.58 -31.82
CA GLU A 283 2.74 10.47 -32.90
C GLU A 283 2.47 9.59 -34.13
N UNK A 284 1.47 9.33 -34.39
CA UNK A 284 1.18 8.83 -35.31
C UNK A 284 1.39 9.61 -36.24
N THR A 285 2.18 9.50 -36.95
CA THR A 285 2.49 10.12 -38.22
C THR A 285 1.35 9.85 -39.20
N LEU A 286 0.44 10.78 -39.30
CA LEU A 286 -0.49 10.84 -40.43
C LEU A 286 0.32 11.17 -41.67
N GLN A 287 0.71 10.15 -42.41
CA GLN A 287 1.21 10.34 -43.78
C GLN A 287 -0.02 10.71 -44.63
N GLY A 288 -0.11 11.97 -44.92
CA GLY A 288 -1.06 12.44 -45.95
C GLY A 288 -0.69 11.86 -47.30
N THR A 289 -1.55 11.05 -47.84
CA THR A 289 -1.47 10.72 -49.26
C THR A 289 -2.14 11.83 -50.02
N ASP A 290 -1.31 12.75 -50.52
CA ASP A 290 -1.71 13.60 -51.63
C ASP A 290 -1.69 12.74 -52.91
N SER A 291 -2.81 12.57 -53.50
CA SER A 291 -2.92 12.04 -54.88
C SER A 291 -3.73 13.00 -55.71
N THR A 292 -3.07 13.56 -56.65
CA THR A 292 -3.55 14.33 -57.80
C THR A 292 -4.88 13.85 -58.38
#